data_c26634c364f8e2355fea3faaa8f6f015
#
_entry.id   c26634c364f8e2355fea3faaa8f6f015
#
_cell.length_a   1.000
_cell.length_b   1.000
_cell.length_c   1.000
_cell.angle_alpha   90.00
_cell.angle_beta   90.00
_cell.angle_gamma   90.00
#
_symmetry.space_group_name_H-M   'P 1'
#
loop_
_entity.id
_entity.type
_entity.pdbx_description
1 polymer ?
#
loop_
_entity_poly.entity_id
_entity_poly.type
_entity_poly.pdbx_seq_one_letter_code
_entity_poly.pdbx_strand_id
1 'polypeptide(L)'
;MQQEIRFATFNVCNLSQPGAKLYDNLTPLTEAEYKAKVAWTAQQLDQLDADVIGLQEIFSLAALRDVMAHSTRYRDATLAGFEPPPDPLTGAPRLTPEVALISRLPLAGPAQAYIMFPEGVALPDGSRDADRFARAPLHAQVVLPDERMVDVIVVHLKSKRPDYRNGDLGNDPMVHAQANLRSLIRRGTEAVALRALISAMDQQQRRPRVVLGDFNDTVDAVTTTIVMGAGTTCEPGDALHGQLFDSRQLQAGRESHRDGGYTIAHEGRYATIDHVLVSEEFHPASRHAMGEVLEVSYLNQHLMQEKPEASDHGQVLVRLRLYDKH
;
A
#
# COMPACT_ATOMS: atom_id res chain seq x y z
N MET A 1 -21.90 6.99 21.25
CA MET A 1 -20.96 5.84 21.30
C MET A 1 -19.76 6.19 20.45
N GLN A 2 -18.57 6.13 21.00
CA GLN A 2 -17.34 6.35 20.22
C GLN A 2 -17.24 5.29 19.13
N GLN A 3 -17.08 5.71 17.89
CA GLN A 3 -17.01 4.80 16.74
C GLN A 3 -15.55 4.42 16.49
N GLU A 4 -15.30 3.14 16.35
CA GLU A 4 -13.99 2.61 15.93
C GLU A 4 -14.03 2.22 14.47
N ILE A 5 -12.95 2.49 13.74
CA ILE A 5 -12.75 2.12 12.33
C ILE A 5 -11.40 1.42 12.22
N ARG A 6 -11.35 0.39 11.38
CA ARG A 6 -10.16 -0.42 11.17
C ARG A 6 -9.68 -0.30 9.73
N PHE A 7 -8.46 0.19 9.55
CA PHE A 7 -7.76 0.20 8.27
C PHE A 7 -6.64 -0.83 8.28
N ALA A 8 -6.46 -1.54 7.17
CA ALA A 8 -5.37 -2.48 7.06
C ALA A 8 -4.68 -2.41 5.70
N THR A 9 -3.43 -2.85 5.66
CA THR A 9 -2.71 -3.12 4.41
C THR A 9 -2.15 -4.53 4.41
N PHE A 10 -2.17 -5.17 3.23
CA PHE A 10 -1.63 -6.49 3.04
C PHE A 10 -1.12 -6.71 1.61
N ASN A 11 0.18 -6.87 1.45
CA ASN A 11 0.75 -7.40 0.22
C ASN A 11 0.50 -8.92 0.20
N VAL A 12 -0.33 -9.41 -0.73
CA VAL A 12 -0.75 -10.81 -0.76
C VAL A 12 0.21 -11.72 -1.53
N CYS A 13 1.30 -11.18 -2.06
CA CYS A 13 2.31 -11.89 -2.84
C CYS A 13 1.74 -12.62 -4.07
N ASN A 14 1.78 -11.97 -5.23
CA ASN A 14 1.53 -12.58 -6.54
C ASN A 14 0.14 -13.24 -6.71
N LEU A 15 -0.94 -12.58 -6.31
CA LEU A 15 -2.30 -13.12 -6.51
C LEU A 15 -2.71 -13.03 -7.99
N SER A 16 -2.75 -14.18 -8.67
CA SER A 16 -3.06 -14.30 -10.10
C SER A 16 -3.95 -15.50 -10.38
N GLN A 17 -4.53 -15.56 -11.56
CA GLN A 17 -5.21 -16.76 -12.06
C GLN A 17 -4.22 -17.91 -12.29
N PRO A 18 -4.65 -19.18 -12.21
CA PRO A 18 -3.79 -20.32 -12.49
C PRO A 18 -3.25 -20.28 -13.93
N GLY A 19 -2.04 -20.78 -14.12
CA GLY A 19 -1.36 -20.77 -15.41
C GLY A 19 -0.80 -19.43 -15.87
N ALA A 20 -1.04 -18.33 -15.13
CA ALA A 20 -0.51 -17.00 -15.47
C ALA A 20 1.01 -16.94 -15.26
N LYS A 21 1.76 -16.58 -16.31
CA LYS A 21 3.22 -16.39 -16.25
C LYS A 21 3.53 -14.96 -15.82
N LEU A 22 3.83 -14.74 -14.54
CA LEU A 22 4.07 -13.42 -13.98
C LEU A 22 5.50 -12.92 -14.22
N TYR A 23 6.49 -13.77 -13.98
CA TYR A 23 7.92 -13.48 -14.13
C TYR A 23 8.66 -14.67 -14.75
N ASP A 24 9.79 -14.42 -15.39
CA ASP A 24 10.56 -15.48 -16.08
C ASP A 24 11.04 -16.58 -15.12
N ASN A 25 11.39 -16.20 -13.91
CA ASN A 25 11.90 -17.09 -12.87
C ASN A 25 10.81 -17.71 -11.97
N LEU A 26 9.53 -17.41 -12.21
CA LEU A 26 8.41 -17.91 -11.42
C LEU A 26 7.59 -18.91 -12.22
N THR A 27 7.36 -20.09 -11.64
CA THR A 27 6.46 -21.08 -12.22
C THR A 27 5.00 -20.64 -12.02
N PRO A 28 4.15 -20.69 -13.07
CA PRO A 28 2.73 -20.43 -12.93
C PRO A 28 2.06 -21.34 -11.91
N LEU A 29 1.09 -20.82 -11.17
CA LEU A 29 0.31 -21.61 -10.22
C LEU A 29 -0.49 -22.69 -10.94
N THR A 30 -0.48 -23.89 -10.40
CA THR A 30 -1.45 -24.93 -10.74
C THR A 30 -2.82 -24.61 -10.16
N GLU A 31 -3.87 -25.29 -10.65
CA GLU A 31 -5.22 -25.16 -10.07
C GLU A 31 -5.27 -25.48 -8.56
N ALA A 32 -4.49 -26.45 -8.10
CA ALA A 32 -4.45 -26.84 -6.69
C ALA A 32 -3.77 -25.76 -5.83
N GLU A 33 -2.62 -25.24 -6.27
CA GLU A 33 -1.91 -24.15 -5.60
C GLU A 33 -2.74 -22.86 -5.60
N TYR A 34 -3.43 -22.55 -6.71
CA TYR A 34 -4.35 -21.43 -6.76
C TYR A 34 -5.46 -21.52 -5.73
N LYS A 35 -6.13 -22.68 -5.64
CA LYS A 35 -7.18 -22.90 -4.63
C LYS A 35 -6.65 -22.76 -3.20
N ALA A 36 -5.46 -23.28 -2.93
CA ALA A 36 -4.81 -23.13 -1.63
C ALA A 36 -4.51 -21.65 -1.33
N LYS A 37 -3.97 -20.91 -2.31
CA LYS A 37 -3.68 -19.48 -2.21
C LYS A 37 -4.94 -18.66 -1.92
N VAL A 38 -6.02 -18.91 -2.68
CA VAL A 38 -7.32 -18.24 -2.49
C VAL A 38 -7.87 -18.50 -1.09
N ALA A 39 -7.92 -19.77 -0.65
CA ALA A 39 -8.44 -20.14 0.66
C ALA A 39 -7.61 -19.53 1.80
N TRP A 40 -6.28 -19.59 1.69
CA TRP A 40 -5.38 -19.01 2.67
C TRP A 40 -5.55 -17.47 2.75
N THR A 41 -5.56 -16.80 1.62
CA THR A 41 -5.72 -15.33 1.56
C THR A 41 -7.07 -14.92 2.15
N ALA A 42 -8.16 -15.62 1.83
CA ALA A 42 -9.48 -15.37 2.41
C ALA A 42 -9.47 -15.49 3.94
N GLN A 43 -8.81 -16.53 4.47
CA GLN A 43 -8.64 -16.70 5.93
C GLN A 43 -7.85 -15.54 6.54
N GLN A 44 -6.80 -15.06 5.87
CA GLN A 44 -6.03 -13.90 6.37
C GLN A 44 -6.87 -12.63 6.40
N LEU A 45 -7.68 -12.37 5.36
CA LEU A 45 -8.60 -11.24 5.37
C LEU A 45 -9.63 -11.35 6.51
N ASP A 46 -10.19 -12.54 6.73
CA ASP A 46 -11.15 -12.78 7.83
C ASP A 46 -10.51 -12.54 9.22
N GLN A 47 -9.23 -12.88 9.40
CA GLN A 47 -8.48 -12.61 10.63
C GLN A 47 -8.18 -11.13 10.85
N LEU A 48 -7.90 -10.38 9.78
CA LEU A 48 -7.70 -8.93 9.83
C LEU A 48 -8.96 -8.22 10.34
N ASP A 49 -10.12 -8.65 9.91
CA ASP A 49 -11.41 -8.06 10.29
C ASP A 49 -11.42 -6.51 10.19
N ALA A 50 -10.77 -5.97 9.17
CA ALA A 50 -10.70 -4.53 8.96
C ALA A 50 -11.91 -4.02 8.16
N ASP A 51 -12.29 -2.75 8.33
CA ASP A 51 -13.38 -2.12 7.58
C ASP A 51 -12.93 -1.76 6.18
N VAL A 52 -11.64 -1.40 6.02
CA VAL A 52 -11.02 -1.05 4.74
C VAL A 52 -9.65 -1.71 4.66
N ILE A 53 -9.38 -2.43 3.57
CA ILE A 53 -8.11 -3.13 3.33
C ILE A 53 -7.53 -2.68 2.00
N GLY A 54 -6.32 -2.13 2.00
CA GLY A 54 -5.51 -1.95 0.81
C GLY A 54 -4.65 -3.18 0.55
N LEU A 55 -4.66 -3.64 -0.69
CA LEU A 55 -3.98 -4.86 -1.11
C LEU A 55 -2.94 -4.55 -2.18
N GLN A 56 -1.83 -5.28 -2.17
CA GLN A 56 -0.75 -5.16 -3.14
C GLN A 56 -0.48 -6.51 -3.80
N GLU A 57 0.16 -6.47 -4.97
CA GLU A 57 0.47 -7.63 -5.82
C GLU A 57 -0.77 -8.37 -6.34
N ILE A 58 -1.77 -7.60 -6.71
CA ILE A 58 -2.98 -8.10 -7.37
C ILE A 58 -2.73 -8.13 -8.88
N PHE A 59 -2.47 -9.29 -9.43
CA PHE A 59 -2.30 -9.50 -10.88
C PHE A 59 -3.63 -9.78 -11.59
N SER A 60 -4.69 -10.08 -10.83
CA SER A 60 -6.02 -10.34 -11.35
C SER A 60 -7.09 -9.96 -10.34
N LEU A 61 -7.97 -9.04 -10.71
CA LEU A 61 -9.16 -8.72 -9.91
C LEU A 61 -10.14 -9.90 -9.86
N ALA A 62 -10.14 -10.77 -10.87
CA ALA A 62 -10.94 -12.00 -10.85
C ALA A 62 -10.45 -12.93 -9.74
N ALA A 63 -9.13 -13.12 -9.58
CA ALA A 63 -8.57 -13.91 -8.48
C ALA A 63 -8.92 -13.30 -7.11
N LEU A 64 -8.92 -11.97 -7.00
CA LEU A 64 -9.32 -11.30 -5.77
C LEU A 64 -10.82 -11.47 -5.47
N ARG A 65 -11.69 -11.49 -6.50
CA ARG A 65 -13.12 -11.81 -6.31
C ARG A 65 -13.30 -13.25 -5.82
N ASP A 66 -12.48 -14.21 -6.29
CA ASP A 66 -12.51 -15.58 -5.78
C ASP A 66 -12.09 -15.62 -4.30
N VAL A 67 -11.08 -14.85 -3.89
CA VAL A 67 -10.72 -14.70 -2.47
C VAL A 67 -11.90 -14.15 -1.66
N MET A 68 -12.53 -13.07 -2.12
CA MET A 68 -13.69 -12.48 -1.43
C MET A 68 -14.86 -13.47 -1.33
N ALA A 69 -15.13 -14.25 -2.38
CA ALA A 69 -16.18 -15.26 -2.38
C ALA A 69 -15.93 -16.37 -1.35
N HIS A 70 -14.68 -16.69 -1.04
CA HIS A 70 -14.27 -17.66 -0.01
C HIS A 70 -14.25 -17.05 1.41
N SER A 71 -14.15 -15.74 1.52
CA SER A 71 -14.17 -15.04 2.81
C SER A 71 -15.55 -15.08 3.45
N THR A 72 -15.60 -15.19 4.77
CA THR A 72 -16.83 -15.10 5.55
C THR A 72 -17.24 -13.67 5.83
N ARG A 73 -16.31 -12.71 5.79
CA ARG A 73 -16.51 -11.31 6.17
C ARG A 73 -16.57 -10.34 5.00
N TYR A 74 -15.99 -10.71 3.84
CA TYR A 74 -15.80 -9.79 2.72
C TYR A 74 -16.54 -10.20 1.44
N ARG A 75 -17.37 -11.23 1.49
CA ARG A 75 -18.13 -11.70 0.32
C ARG A 75 -18.97 -10.60 -0.32
N ASP A 76 -19.58 -9.75 0.48
CA ASP A 76 -20.46 -8.66 0.04
C ASP A 76 -19.77 -7.28 0.12
N ALA A 77 -18.49 -7.22 0.41
CA ALA A 77 -17.73 -5.99 0.47
C ALA A 77 -17.51 -5.38 -0.93
N THR A 78 -17.32 -4.08 -0.97
CA THR A 78 -17.00 -3.38 -2.22
C THR A 78 -15.55 -3.62 -2.60
N LEU A 79 -15.31 -4.07 -3.85
CA LEU A 79 -14.00 -4.18 -4.45
C LEU A 79 -13.75 -2.98 -5.36
N ALA A 80 -12.65 -2.26 -5.14
CA ALA A 80 -12.10 -1.28 -6.05
C ALA A 80 -10.70 -1.69 -6.48
N GLY A 81 -10.38 -1.54 -7.77
CA GLY A 81 -9.08 -1.92 -8.32
C GLY A 81 -8.94 -1.40 -9.74
N PHE A 82 -7.74 -1.58 -10.27
CA PHE A 82 -7.39 -1.19 -11.63
C PHE A 82 -6.80 -2.41 -12.36
N GLU A 83 -7.27 -2.63 -13.57
CA GLU A 83 -6.66 -3.57 -14.51
C GLU A 83 -6.10 -2.76 -15.68
N PRO A 84 -4.78 -2.83 -15.93
CA PRO A 84 -4.20 -2.10 -17.03
C PRO A 84 -4.79 -2.60 -18.36
N PRO A 85 -4.96 -1.70 -19.36
CA PRO A 85 -5.46 -2.10 -20.65
C PRO A 85 -4.54 -3.14 -21.29
N PRO A 86 -5.08 -4.06 -22.09
CA PRO A 86 -4.27 -5.04 -22.82
C PRO A 86 -3.15 -4.38 -23.64
N ASP A 87 -2.12 -5.14 -23.91
CA ASP A 87 -1.04 -4.69 -24.78
C ASP A 87 -1.59 -4.31 -26.17
N PRO A 88 -1.36 -3.06 -26.65
CA PRO A 88 -1.98 -2.58 -27.88
C PRO A 88 -1.48 -3.29 -29.14
N LEU A 89 -0.33 -3.97 -29.09
CA LEU A 89 0.26 -4.69 -30.25
C LEU A 89 -0.19 -6.15 -30.30
N THR A 90 -0.30 -6.79 -29.14
CA THR A 90 -0.58 -8.23 -29.06
C THR A 90 -2.00 -8.55 -28.62
N GLY A 91 -2.71 -7.60 -28.03
CA GLY A 91 -4.00 -7.82 -27.38
C GLY A 91 -3.94 -8.66 -26.10
N ALA A 92 -2.73 -9.06 -25.67
CA ALA A 92 -2.56 -9.89 -24.48
C ALA A 92 -2.81 -9.08 -23.19
N PRO A 93 -3.39 -9.69 -22.14
CA PRO A 93 -3.50 -9.08 -20.84
C PRO A 93 -2.13 -8.67 -20.30
N ARG A 94 -2.01 -7.46 -19.76
CA ARG A 94 -0.82 -7.02 -19.02
C ARG A 94 -0.89 -7.54 -17.61
N LEU A 95 0.01 -8.45 -17.27
CA LEU A 95 0.13 -9.00 -15.92
C LEU A 95 1.12 -8.15 -15.13
N THR A 96 0.59 -7.17 -14.41
CA THR A 96 1.34 -6.26 -13.53
C THR A 96 0.84 -6.37 -12.09
N PRO A 97 1.72 -6.20 -11.08
CA PRO A 97 1.35 -6.34 -9.67
C PRO A 97 0.62 -5.06 -9.16
N GLU A 98 -0.62 -4.90 -9.57
CA GLU A 98 -1.44 -3.73 -9.23
C GLU A 98 -1.86 -3.72 -7.76
N VAL A 99 -2.48 -2.61 -7.35
CA VAL A 99 -3.09 -2.45 -6.03
C VAL A 99 -4.61 -2.52 -6.13
N ALA A 100 -5.25 -2.92 -5.02
CA ALA A 100 -6.69 -2.95 -4.90
C ALA A 100 -7.13 -2.53 -3.49
N LEU A 101 -8.42 -2.24 -3.34
CA LEU A 101 -9.05 -1.91 -2.06
C LEU A 101 -10.31 -2.75 -1.90
N ILE A 102 -10.49 -3.32 -0.73
CA ILE A 102 -11.74 -3.93 -0.28
C ILE A 102 -12.30 -3.06 0.85
N SER A 103 -13.57 -2.70 0.77
CA SER A 103 -14.24 -1.89 1.78
C SER A 103 -15.59 -2.47 2.18
N ARG A 104 -15.81 -2.63 3.48
CA ARG A 104 -17.13 -2.89 4.07
C ARG A 104 -17.94 -1.60 4.26
N LEU A 105 -17.25 -0.45 4.20
CA LEU A 105 -17.86 0.86 4.25
C LEU A 105 -18.19 1.35 2.84
N PRO A 106 -19.23 2.19 2.67
CA PRO A 106 -19.58 2.74 1.38
C PRO A 106 -18.44 3.58 0.77
N LEU A 107 -18.31 3.55 -0.55
CA LEU A 107 -17.49 4.50 -1.30
C LEU A 107 -18.36 5.63 -1.82
N ALA A 108 -17.87 6.88 -1.73
CA ALA A 108 -18.59 8.06 -2.22
C ALA A 108 -18.68 8.13 -3.75
N GLY A 109 -17.87 7.32 -4.45
CA GLY A 109 -17.84 7.25 -5.91
C GLY A 109 -16.86 6.18 -6.39
N PRO A 110 -16.62 6.09 -7.70
CA PRO A 110 -15.64 5.17 -8.26
C PRO A 110 -14.24 5.53 -7.79
N ALA A 111 -13.43 4.50 -7.50
CA ALA A 111 -12.02 4.70 -7.20
C ALA A 111 -11.24 5.13 -8.46
N GLN A 112 -10.19 5.91 -8.25
CA GLN A 112 -9.34 6.45 -9.31
C GLN A 112 -7.92 5.89 -9.20
N ALA A 113 -7.41 5.33 -10.30
CA ALA A 113 -6.01 4.94 -10.42
C ALA A 113 -5.20 6.07 -11.06
N TYR A 114 -4.06 6.43 -10.46
CA TYR A 114 -3.15 7.46 -10.98
C TYR A 114 -1.99 6.78 -11.68
N ILE A 115 -2.08 6.65 -12.99
CA ILE A 115 -1.05 5.98 -13.82
C ILE A 115 0.13 6.91 -14.04
N MET A 116 -0.14 8.18 -14.40
CA MET A 116 0.88 9.18 -14.73
C MET A 116 1.34 9.91 -13.48
N PHE A 117 2.61 10.31 -13.47
CA PHE A 117 3.10 11.26 -12.47
C PHE A 117 2.43 12.63 -12.66
N PRO A 118 2.29 13.41 -11.57
CA PRO A 118 1.94 14.81 -11.69
C PRO A 118 2.92 15.60 -12.57
N GLU A 119 2.44 16.67 -13.16
CA GLU A 119 3.25 17.55 -14.02
C GLU A 119 4.55 17.99 -13.28
N GLY A 120 5.66 17.99 -13.99
CA GLY A 120 6.97 18.36 -13.48
C GLY A 120 7.73 17.24 -12.76
N VAL A 121 7.15 16.05 -12.59
CA VAL A 121 7.82 14.89 -12.03
C VAL A 121 8.12 13.87 -13.13
N ALA A 122 9.38 13.49 -13.27
CA ALA A 122 9.82 12.45 -14.20
C ALA A 122 11.09 11.77 -13.70
N LEU A 123 11.35 10.55 -14.18
CA LEU A 123 12.64 9.91 -14.00
C LEU A 123 13.72 10.65 -14.79
N PRO A 124 14.93 10.79 -14.23
CA PRO A 124 16.01 11.56 -14.87
C PRO A 124 16.61 10.88 -16.10
N ASP A 125 16.31 9.59 -16.33
CA ASP A 125 16.93 8.80 -17.39
C ASP A 125 16.21 8.86 -18.75
N GLY A 126 15.09 9.60 -18.85
CA GLY A 126 14.32 9.75 -20.09
C GLY A 126 13.74 8.45 -20.65
N SER A 127 13.59 7.42 -19.81
CA SER A 127 12.98 6.13 -20.22
C SER A 127 11.53 6.31 -20.69
N ARG A 128 11.01 5.34 -21.46
CA ARG A 128 9.61 5.38 -21.96
C ARG A 128 8.57 5.52 -20.85
N ASP A 129 8.90 5.03 -19.64
CA ASP A 129 8.03 5.06 -18.48
C ASP A 129 8.52 6.07 -17.42
N ALA A 130 9.25 7.12 -17.88
CA ALA A 130 9.85 8.11 -17.00
C ALA A 130 8.83 8.96 -16.24
N ASP A 131 7.60 9.03 -16.74
CA ASP A 131 6.52 9.91 -16.29
C ASP A 131 5.35 9.17 -15.64
N ARG A 132 5.52 7.88 -15.25
CA ARG A 132 4.43 7.08 -14.69
C ARG A 132 4.86 6.20 -13.53
N PHE A 133 3.90 5.87 -12.67
CA PHE A 133 4.08 4.86 -11.63
C PHE A 133 4.27 3.46 -12.23
N ALA A 134 5.11 2.65 -11.63
CA ALA A 134 5.21 1.23 -11.99
C ALA A 134 3.95 0.46 -11.58
N ARG A 135 3.30 0.87 -10.50
CA ARG A 135 1.98 0.43 -10.03
C ARG A 135 1.19 1.68 -9.70
N ALA A 136 0.05 1.84 -10.35
CA ALA A 136 -0.78 3.03 -10.18
C ALA A 136 -1.33 3.13 -8.75
N PRO A 137 -1.04 4.18 -7.96
CA PRO A 137 -1.74 4.41 -6.70
C PRO A 137 -3.24 4.46 -6.93
N LEU A 138 -4.00 3.80 -6.06
CA LEU A 138 -5.46 3.74 -6.12
C LEU A 138 -6.05 4.63 -5.03
N HIS A 139 -6.83 5.63 -5.41
CA HIS A 139 -7.54 6.52 -4.51
C HIS A 139 -9.02 6.18 -4.46
N ALA A 140 -9.55 6.04 -3.26
CA ALA A 140 -10.98 5.86 -3.00
C ALA A 140 -11.42 6.80 -1.89
N GLN A 141 -12.63 7.32 -1.99
CA GLN A 141 -13.27 8.10 -0.93
C GLN A 141 -14.20 7.19 -0.13
N VAL A 142 -13.85 6.91 1.10
CA VAL A 142 -14.61 6.06 2.02
C VAL A 142 -15.52 6.93 2.87
N VAL A 143 -16.79 6.56 2.93
CA VAL A 143 -17.80 7.21 3.80
C VAL A 143 -17.79 6.52 5.15
N LEU A 144 -17.41 7.25 6.18
CA LEU A 144 -17.38 6.76 7.55
C LEU A 144 -18.83 6.60 8.11
N PRO A 145 -19.03 5.82 9.18
CA PRO A 145 -20.36 5.63 9.75
C PRO A 145 -21.04 6.92 10.26
N ASP A 146 -20.27 7.96 10.51
CA ASP A 146 -20.73 9.29 10.89
C ASP A 146 -20.89 10.26 9.70
N GLU A 147 -20.88 9.73 8.48
CA GLU A 147 -21.00 10.46 7.21
C GLU A 147 -19.80 11.37 6.85
N ARG A 148 -18.74 11.41 7.65
CA ARG A 148 -17.47 12.03 7.23
C ARG A 148 -16.83 11.19 6.13
N MET A 149 -16.08 11.83 5.23
CA MET A 149 -15.34 11.16 4.18
C MET A 149 -13.85 11.16 4.48
N VAL A 150 -13.20 10.04 4.19
CA VAL A 150 -11.74 9.88 4.28
C VAL A 150 -11.22 9.49 2.89
N ASP A 151 -10.21 10.18 2.41
CA ASP A 151 -9.47 9.80 1.23
C ASP A 151 -8.51 8.66 1.60
N VAL A 152 -8.69 7.48 0.98
CA VAL A 152 -7.81 6.32 1.16
C VAL A 152 -6.99 6.13 -0.10
N ILE A 153 -5.67 6.10 0.04
CA ILE A 153 -4.74 5.90 -1.09
C ILE A 153 -3.97 4.61 -0.84
N VAL A 154 -4.16 3.63 -1.71
CA VAL A 154 -3.41 2.35 -1.68
C VAL A 154 -2.19 2.49 -2.58
N VAL A 155 -1.01 2.13 -2.06
CA VAL A 155 0.26 2.28 -2.76
C VAL A 155 1.07 0.99 -2.78
N HIS A 156 1.92 0.85 -3.81
CA HIS A 156 2.96 -0.16 -3.89
C HIS A 156 4.16 0.44 -4.65
N LEU A 157 5.12 1.02 -3.92
CA LEU A 157 6.29 1.67 -4.52
C LEU A 157 7.32 0.66 -5.03
N LYS A 158 8.23 1.11 -5.87
CA LYS A 158 9.29 0.27 -6.46
C LYS A 158 10.10 -0.46 -5.40
N SER A 159 10.20 -1.77 -5.54
CA SER A 159 10.98 -2.62 -4.63
C SER A 159 12.48 -2.31 -4.65
N LYS A 160 13.20 -2.76 -3.61
CA LYS A 160 14.67 -2.69 -3.54
C LYS A 160 15.38 -3.67 -4.49
N ARG A 161 14.64 -4.56 -5.15
CA ARG A 161 15.22 -5.50 -6.13
C ARG A 161 15.97 -4.73 -7.22
N PRO A 162 17.24 -5.09 -7.49
CA PRO A 162 18.05 -4.42 -8.51
C PRO A 162 17.38 -4.40 -9.88
N ASP A 163 17.41 -3.25 -10.54
CA ASP A 163 16.84 -3.02 -11.86
C ASP A 163 17.90 -3.26 -12.94
N TYR A 164 18.07 -4.52 -13.34
CA TYR A 164 18.96 -4.90 -14.43
C TYR A 164 18.35 -4.57 -15.79
N ARG A 165 19.19 -4.05 -16.69
CA ARG A 165 18.84 -3.78 -18.10
C ARG A 165 19.34 -4.91 -18.99
N ASN A 166 18.79 -4.98 -20.23
CA ASN A 166 19.26 -5.95 -21.21
C ASN A 166 20.78 -5.80 -21.44
N GLY A 167 21.52 -6.91 -21.33
CA GLY A 167 22.98 -6.94 -21.44
C GLY A 167 23.72 -6.75 -20.11
N ASP A 168 23.04 -6.46 -19.02
CA ASP A 168 23.66 -6.37 -17.70
C ASP A 168 24.11 -7.77 -17.23
N LEU A 169 25.37 -7.89 -16.80
CA LEU A 169 25.93 -9.10 -16.21
C LEU A 169 25.74 -9.03 -14.69
N GLY A 170 24.85 -9.84 -14.15
CA GLY A 170 24.48 -9.82 -12.73
C GLY A 170 25.61 -10.20 -11.75
N ASN A 171 26.72 -10.76 -12.25
CA ASN A 171 27.92 -11.08 -11.46
C ASN A 171 28.98 -9.95 -11.43
N ASP A 172 28.77 -8.85 -12.17
CA ASP A 172 29.65 -7.67 -12.11
C ASP A 172 29.20 -6.76 -10.95
N PRO A 173 30.07 -6.48 -9.96
CA PRO A 173 29.74 -5.63 -8.82
C PRO A 173 29.33 -4.20 -9.22
N MET A 174 29.90 -3.63 -10.28
CA MET A 174 29.53 -2.29 -10.75
C MET A 174 28.18 -2.28 -11.42
N VAL A 175 27.87 -3.29 -12.24
CA VAL A 175 26.55 -3.46 -12.85
C VAL A 175 25.50 -3.66 -11.75
N HIS A 176 25.79 -4.46 -10.73
CA HIS A 176 24.92 -4.65 -9.58
C HIS A 176 24.68 -3.33 -8.82
N ALA A 177 25.71 -2.55 -8.54
CA ALA A 177 25.60 -1.25 -7.88
C ALA A 177 24.74 -0.28 -8.69
N GLN A 178 24.92 -0.22 -10.01
CA GLN A 178 24.12 0.61 -10.91
C GLN A 178 22.65 0.16 -10.96
N ALA A 179 22.38 -1.15 -10.96
CA ALA A 179 21.04 -1.69 -10.93
C ALA A 179 20.30 -1.34 -9.63
N ASN A 180 21.02 -1.37 -8.49
CA ASN A 180 20.48 -0.89 -7.20
C ASN A 180 20.18 0.61 -7.21
N LEU A 181 21.09 1.41 -7.78
CA LEU A 181 20.87 2.86 -7.90
C LEU A 181 19.65 3.18 -8.76
N ARG A 182 19.45 2.47 -9.88
CA ARG A 182 18.25 2.64 -10.72
C ARG A 182 16.96 2.35 -9.94
N SER A 183 16.93 1.27 -9.15
CA SER A 183 15.79 0.97 -8.26
C SER A 183 15.54 2.06 -7.23
N LEU A 184 16.61 2.61 -6.63
CA LEU A 184 16.51 3.70 -5.65
C LEU A 184 15.96 4.98 -6.30
N ILE A 185 16.50 5.37 -7.47
CA ILE A 185 16.05 6.54 -8.23
C ILE A 185 14.56 6.39 -8.58
N ARG A 186 14.14 5.22 -9.08
CA ARG A 186 12.74 4.94 -9.41
C ARG A 186 11.84 5.10 -8.19
N ARG A 187 12.17 4.46 -7.07
CA ARG A 187 11.37 4.55 -5.83
C ARG A 187 11.33 5.98 -5.29
N GLY A 188 12.46 6.70 -5.32
CA GLY A 188 12.53 8.09 -4.90
C GLY A 188 11.66 9.00 -5.76
N THR A 189 11.66 8.82 -7.09
CA THR A 189 10.80 9.57 -8.01
C THR A 189 9.32 9.25 -7.79
N GLU A 190 8.96 7.97 -7.59
CA GLU A 190 7.59 7.57 -7.23
C GLU A 190 7.14 8.19 -5.90
N ALA A 191 8.03 8.28 -4.91
CA ALA A 191 7.74 8.95 -3.63
C ALA A 191 7.46 10.46 -3.82
N VAL A 192 8.25 11.14 -4.64
CA VAL A 192 8.02 12.57 -5.00
C VAL A 192 6.69 12.73 -5.75
N ALA A 193 6.42 11.85 -6.73
CA ALA A 193 5.17 11.87 -7.49
C ALA A 193 3.94 11.66 -6.59
N LEU A 194 4.03 10.71 -5.65
CA LEU A 194 2.96 10.46 -4.68
C LEU A 194 2.78 11.66 -3.74
N ARG A 195 3.87 12.29 -3.26
CA ARG A 195 3.80 13.51 -2.44
C ARG A 195 3.14 14.66 -3.21
N ALA A 196 3.50 14.87 -4.48
CA ALA A 196 2.90 15.90 -5.32
C ALA A 196 1.40 15.65 -5.53
N LEU A 197 1.00 14.39 -5.76
CA LEU A 197 -0.41 13.99 -5.87
C LEU A 197 -1.19 14.31 -4.59
N ILE A 198 -0.66 13.94 -3.41
CA ILE A 198 -1.27 14.21 -2.12
C ILE A 198 -1.41 15.71 -1.89
N SER A 199 -0.37 16.49 -2.21
CA SER A 199 -0.40 17.96 -2.07
C SER A 199 -1.45 18.60 -2.99
N ALA A 200 -1.60 18.12 -4.22
CA ALA A 200 -2.63 18.61 -5.14
C ALA A 200 -4.04 18.30 -4.63
N MET A 201 -4.26 17.13 -4.04
CA MET A 201 -5.53 16.79 -3.39
C MET A 201 -5.86 17.73 -2.23
N ASP A 202 -4.88 18.07 -1.37
CA ASP A 202 -5.06 19.00 -0.26
C ASP A 202 -5.45 20.41 -0.72
N GLN A 203 -4.84 20.87 -1.82
CA GLN A 203 -5.18 22.18 -2.41
C GLN A 203 -6.60 22.20 -2.99
N GLN A 204 -7.07 21.09 -3.54
CA GLN A 204 -8.43 21.00 -4.08
C GLN A 204 -9.47 20.92 -2.99
N GLN A 205 -9.25 20.05 -2.03
CA GLN A 205 -10.13 19.86 -0.88
C GLN A 205 -9.37 19.23 0.28
N ARG A 206 -9.33 19.95 1.40
CA ARG A 206 -8.79 19.42 2.65
C ARG A 206 -9.72 18.33 3.18
N ARG A 207 -9.23 17.11 3.26
CA ARG A 207 -9.93 15.95 3.82
C ARG A 207 -8.98 15.10 4.65
N PRO A 208 -9.51 14.41 5.67
CA PRO A 208 -8.76 13.36 6.34
C PRO A 208 -8.26 12.34 5.35
N ARG A 209 -7.03 11.85 5.55
CA ARG A 209 -6.39 10.93 4.60
C ARG A 209 -5.71 9.77 5.30
N VAL A 210 -5.83 8.59 4.69
CA VAL A 210 -5.09 7.38 5.04
C VAL A 210 -4.34 6.92 3.79
N VAL A 211 -3.01 6.88 3.86
CA VAL A 211 -2.14 6.32 2.81
C VAL A 211 -1.56 5.02 3.33
N LEU A 212 -1.85 3.92 2.66
CA LEU A 212 -1.48 2.60 3.14
C LEU A 212 -0.97 1.70 2.01
N GLY A 213 -0.05 0.81 2.34
CA GLY A 213 0.51 -0.09 1.34
C GLY A 213 1.95 -0.49 1.64
N ASP A 214 2.54 -1.14 0.63
CA ASP A 214 3.94 -1.51 0.57
C ASP A 214 4.77 -0.35 0.01
N PHE A 215 5.50 0.33 0.89
CA PHE A 215 6.41 1.43 0.53
C PHE A 215 7.77 0.92 0.07
N ASN A 216 8.04 -0.38 0.24
CA ASN A 216 9.33 -1.01 -0.04
C ASN A 216 10.52 -0.33 0.66
N ASP A 217 10.23 0.41 1.74
CA ASP A 217 11.24 1.05 2.59
C ASP A 217 10.70 1.25 4.03
N THR A 218 11.61 1.46 4.97
CA THR A 218 11.24 1.71 6.37
C THR A 218 10.69 3.14 6.55
N VAL A 219 10.01 3.38 7.66
CA VAL A 219 9.35 4.68 7.92
C VAL A 219 10.35 5.84 8.00
N ASP A 220 11.56 5.59 8.46
CA ASP A 220 12.67 6.55 8.58
C ASP A 220 13.51 6.70 7.30
N ALA A 221 13.23 5.90 6.26
CA ALA A 221 13.90 6.05 4.99
C ALA A 221 13.51 7.37 4.29
N VAL A 222 14.46 7.93 3.53
CA VAL A 222 14.23 9.20 2.81
C VAL A 222 13.02 9.13 1.89
N THR A 223 12.81 8.00 1.20
CA THR A 223 11.67 7.79 0.30
C THR A 223 10.33 7.88 1.04
N THR A 224 10.21 7.27 2.21
CA THR A 224 8.99 7.32 3.02
C THR A 224 8.80 8.72 3.64
N THR A 225 9.86 9.36 4.13
CA THR A 225 9.79 10.72 4.69
C THR A 225 9.39 11.77 3.63
N ILE A 226 9.78 11.58 2.36
CA ILE A 226 9.28 12.40 1.24
C ILE A 226 7.75 12.28 1.13
N VAL A 227 7.22 11.07 1.12
CA VAL A 227 5.75 10.85 1.05
C VAL A 227 5.06 11.49 2.25
N MET A 228 5.63 11.36 3.45
CA MET A 228 5.08 11.95 4.68
C MET A 228 5.08 13.49 4.65
N GLY A 229 5.91 14.12 3.82
CA GLY A 229 6.08 15.58 3.84
C GLY A 229 6.78 16.06 5.11
N ALA A 230 7.54 15.20 5.78
CA ALA A 230 8.25 15.53 7.00
C ALA A 230 9.30 16.63 6.78
N GLY A 231 9.45 17.54 7.75
CA GLY A 231 10.44 18.63 7.68
C GLY A 231 10.02 19.82 6.83
N THR A 232 8.80 19.86 6.28
CA THR A 232 8.27 21.07 5.65
C THR A 232 8.00 22.12 6.72
N THR A 233 8.53 23.34 6.53
CA THR A 233 8.22 24.48 7.42
C THR A 233 6.86 25.04 7.01
N CYS A 234 5.86 24.85 7.87
CA CYS A 234 4.57 25.50 7.74
C CYS A 234 4.51 26.81 8.53
N GLU A 235 3.55 27.67 8.21
CA GLU A 235 3.29 28.91 8.97
C GLU A 235 3.10 28.61 10.47
N PRO A 236 3.51 29.51 11.37
CA PRO A 236 3.30 29.34 12.80
C PRO A 236 1.81 29.14 13.11
N GLY A 237 1.45 27.98 13.64
CA GLY A 237 0.07 27.61 13.98
C GLY A 237 -0.57 26.55 13.07
N ASP A 238 0.08 26.15 11.98
CA ASP A 238 -0.37 25.08 11.06
C ASP A 238 0.74 24.04 10.76
N ALA A 239 1.62 23.83 11.72
CA ALA A 239 2.83 23.02 11.57
C ALA A 239 2.58 21.55 11.16
N LEU A 240 1.37 21.03 11.33
CA LEU A 240 1.00 19.65 10.99
C LEU A 240 0.29 19.55 9.63
N HIS A 241 -0.11 20.70 9.05
CA HIS A 241 -0.89 20.71 7.81
C HIS A 241 -0.14 20.09 6.63
N GLY A 242 -0.86 19.26 5.88
CA GLY A 242 -0.33 18.59 4.70
C GLY A 242 0.70 17.50 4.98
N GLN A 243 1.02 17.22 6.25
CA GLN A 243 1.89 16.10 6.62
C GLN A 243 1.10 14.83 6.84
N LEU A 244 1.78 13.70 6.64
CA LEU A 244 1.32 12.38 7.04
C LEU A 244 2.19 11.87 8.18
N PHE A 245 1.59 11.10 9.05
CA PHE A 245 2.21 10.54 10.25
C PHE A 245 2.09 9.02 10.24
N ASP A 246 3.16 8.34 10.62
CA ASP A 246 3.08 6.90 10.84
C ASP A 246 2.13 6.59 12.00
N SER A 247 1.09 5.83 11.72
CA SER A 247 0.08 5.45 12.73
C SER A 247 0.70 4.79 13.96
N ARG A 248 1.78 3.99 13.77
CA ARG A 248 2.50 3.37 14.88
C ARG A 248 3.12 4.40 15.83
N GLN A 249 3.60 5.54 15.32
CA GLN A 249 4.17 6.60 16.15
C GLN A 249 3.12 7.38 16.94
N LEU A 250 1.88 7.39 16.45
CA LEU A 250 0.76 8.08 17.08
C LEU A 250 0.03 7.24 18.13
N GLN A 251 0.28 5.95 18.17
CA GLN A 251 -0.37 5.04 19.13
C GLN A 251 -0.07 5.44 20.57
N ALA A 252 -1.12 5.68 21.36
CA ALA A 252 -1.00 6.02 22.77
C ALA A 252 -0.50 4.83 23.61
N GLY A 253 0.30 5.10 24.64
CA GLY A 253 0.74 4.06 25.61
C GLY A 253 1.77 3.07 25.07
N ARG A 254 2.51 3.43 24.04
CA ARG A 254 3.54 2.58 23.43
C ARG A 254 4.61 2.18 24.43
N GLU A 255 4.56 0.93 24.92
CA GLU A 255 5.72 0.28 25.52
C GLU A 255 6.71 -0.08 24.40
N SER A 256 7.76 0.71 24.24
CA SER A 256 8.66 0.73 23.08
C SER A 256 9.46 -0.56 22.82
N HIS A 257 9.29 -1.62 23.59
CA HIS A 257 10.22 -2.75 23.60
C HIS A 257 9.62 -4.14 23.41
N ARG A 258 8.30 -4.30 23.30
CA ARG A 258 7.69 -5.64 23.28
C ARG A 258 7.10 -6.09 21.94
N ASP A 259 6.77 -5.20 21.03
CA ASP A 259 6.21 -5.60 19.74
C ASP A 259 7.27 -5.58 18.66
N GLY A 260 7.71 -6.75 18.24
CA GLY A 260 8.50 -6.96 17.04
C GLY A 260 7.66 -6.68 15.78
N GLY A 261 7.17 -5.43 15.66
CA GLY A 261 6.40 -5.00 14.50
C GLY A 261 7.27 -5.04 13.25
N TYR A 262 7.17 -6.13 12.50
CA TYR A 262 7.82 -6.28 11.21
C TYR A 262 6.81 -6.85 10.21
N THR A 263 7.00 -6.49 8.95
CA THR A 263 6.17 -6.98 7.84
C THR A 263 6.94 -7.85 6.87
N ILE A 264 8.28 -7.87 6.94
CA ILE A 264 9.12 -8.81 6.19
C ILE A 264 10.17 -9.45 7.10
N ALA A 265 10.50 -10.70 6.78
CA ALA A 265 11.62 -11.45 7.36
C ALA A 265 12.48 -12.01 6.22
N HIS A 266 13.71 -11.53 6.07
CA HIS A 266 14.60 -11.97 5.01
C HIS A 266 16.04 -12.09 5.53
N GLU A 267 16.67 -13.27 5.35
CA GLU A 267 18.04 -13.57 5.77
C GLU A 267 18.32 -13.20 7.25
N GLY A 268 17.36 -13.49 8.14
CA GLY A 268 17.49 -13.19 9.57
C GLY A 268 17.31 -11.70 9.92
N ARG A 269 16.95 -10.86 8.97
CA ARG A 269 16.62 -9.45 9.17
C ARG A 269 15.12 -9.25 9.14
N TYR A 270 14.63 -8.42 10.06
CA TYR A 270 13.23 -8.07 10.20
C TYR A 270 13.06 -6.58 9.93
N ALA A 271 12.11 -6.21 9.07
CA ALA A 271 11.83 -4.83 8.77
C ALA A 271 10.32 -4.58 8.58
N THR A 272 9.89 -3.36 8.82
CA THR A 272 8.55 -2.90 8.47
C THR A 272 8.67 -2.04 7.23
N ILE A 273 8.07 -2.49 6.12
CA ILE A 273 8.04 -1.79 4.83
C ILE A 273 6.62 -1.55 4.33
N ASP A 274 5.64 -2.16 5.00
CA ASP A 274 4.21 -1.91 4.82
C ASP A 274 3.76 -0.96 5.91
N HIS A 275 3.14 0.17 5.53
CA HIS A 275 2.78 1.24 6.44
C HIS A 275 1.33 1.67 6.26
N VAL A 276 0.75 2.20 7.34
CA VAL A 276 -0.48 2.97 7.33
C VAL A 276 -0.15 4.36 7.87
N LEU A 277 -0.11 5.33 6.97
CA LEU A 277 0.13 6.73 7.28
C LEU A 277 -1.20 7.46 7.35
N VAL A 278 -1.34 8.35 8.32
CA VAL A 278 -2.56 9.13 8.54
C VAL A 278 -2.27 10.62 8.52
N SER A 279 -3.22 11.42 8.08
CA SER A 279 -3.10 12.89 8.08
C SER A 279 -3.32 13.48 9.47
N GLU A 280 -3.11 14.78 9.59
CA GLU A 280 -3.17 15.50 10.87
C GLU A 280 -4.50 15.37 11.62
N GLU A 281 -5.60 15.04 10.93
CA GLU A 281 -6.90 14.83 11.53
C GLU A 281 -6.94 13.63 12.50
N PHE A 282 -5.92 12.78 12.46
CA PHE A 282 -5.72 11.68 13.41
C PHE A 282 -4.53 11.91 14.35
N HIS A 283 -3.91 13.09 14.29
CA HIS A 283 -2.81 13.46 15.17
C HIS A 283 -3.33 14.17 16.43
N PRO A 284 -2.98 13.71 17.65
CA PRO A 284 -3.58 14.22 18.90
C PRO A 284 -3.27 15.70 19.18
N ALA A 285 -2.19 16.24 18.60
CA ALA A 285 -1.85 17.66 18.74
C ALA A 285 -2.48 18.56 17.68
N SER A 286 -3.23 18.01 16.71
CA SER A 286 -3.90 18.81 15.69
C SER A 286 -5.15 19.50 16.24
N ARG A 287 -5.30 20.77 15.92
CA ARG A 287 -6.56 21.51 16.17
C ARG A 287 -7.73 21.02 15.33
N HIS A 288 -7.44 20.22 14.30
CA HIS A 288 -8.42 19.61 13.40
C HIS A 288 -8.61 18.13 13.67
N ALA A 289 -8.14 17.65 14.83
CA ALA A 289 -8.25 16.24 15.19
C ALA A 289 -9.71 15.79 15.16
N MET A 290 -10.00 14.78 14.35
CA MET A 290 -11.30 14.13 14.26
C MET A 290 -11.32 12.73 14.84
N GLY A 291 -10.17 12.26 15.28
CA GLY A 291 -9.98 10.93 15.84
C GLY A 291 -8.56 10.73 16.31
N GLU A 292 -8.27 9.54 16.78
CA GLU A 292 -6.95 9.13 17.26
C GLU A 292 -6.62 7.70 16.90
N VAL A 293 -5.33 7.37 16.87
CA VAL A 293 -4.84 6.01 16.70
C VAL A 293 -4.88 5.28 18.05
N LEU A 294 -5.71 4.26 18.14
CA LEU A 294 -5.80 3.43 19.35
C LEU A 294 -4.72 2.35 19.39
N GLU A 295 -4.57 1.64 18.27
CA GLU A 295 -3.72 0.46 18.23
C GLU A 295 -3.22 0.21 16.80
N VAL A 296 -1.97 -0.23 16.70
CA VAL A 296 -1.38 -0.77 15.47
C VAL A 296 -0.89 -2.18 15.75
N SER A 297 -1.45 -3.14 15.05
CA SER A 297 -1.13 -4.57 15.18
C SER A 297 -0.47 -5.10 13.91
N TYR A 298 0.50 -6.00 14.09
CA TYR A 298 1.19 -6.69 13.00
C TYR A 298 0.84 -8.18 13.04
N LEU A 299 0.18 -8.67 11.99
CA LEU A 299 -0.13 -10.09 11.85
C LEU A 299 0.95 -10.71 10.94
N ASN A 300 1.97 -11.28 11.54
CA ASN A 300 3.17 -11.76 10.85
C ASN A 300 3.56 -13.20 11.20
N GLN A 301 2.73 -13.93 11.92
CA GLN A 301 3.02 -15.30 12.38
C GLN A 301 3.26 -16.27 11.21
N HIS A 302 2.63 -16.05 10.06
CA HIS A 302 2.78 -16.89 8.87
C HIS A 302 4.16 -16.77 8.24
N LEU A 303 4.89 -15.67 8.45
CA LEU A 303 6.24 -15.48 7.92
C LEU A 303 7.26 -16.51 8.45
N MET A 304 6.92 -17.17 9.56
CA MET A 304 7.75 -18.24 10.16
C MET A 304 7.32 -19.66 9.73
N GLN A 305 6.31 -19.79 8.86
CA GLN A 305 5.71 -21.10 8.57
C GLN A 305 6.10 -21.67 7.20
N GLU A 306 6.80 -20.92 6.35
CA GLU A 306 7.28 -21.33 5.01
C GLU A 306 6.22 -22.07 4.17
N LYS A 307 4.96 -21.60 4.19
CA LYS A 307 3.89 -22.19 3.39
C LYS A 307 3.90 -21.62 1.98
N PRO A 308 3.88 -22.43 0.93
CA PRO A 308 3.95 -21.95 -0.45
C PRO A 308 2.77 -21.04 -0.86
N GLU A 309 1.60 -21.23 -0.24
CA GLU A 309 0.43 -20.38 -0.45
C GLU A 309 0.47 -19.06 0.32
N ALA A 310 1.36 -18.93 1.32
CA ALA A 310 1.42 -17.75 2.15
C ALA A 310 2.08 -16.56 1.43
N SER A 311 1.82 -15.36 1.94
CA SER A 311 2.58 -14.18 1.59
C SER A 311 3.91 -14.14 2.35
N ASP A 312 4.91 -13.53 1.75
CA ASP A 312 6.18 -13.14 2.38
C ASP A 312 6.08 -11.77 3.10
N HIS A 313 4.88 -11.17 3.14
CA HIS A 313 4.58 -9.96 3.90
C HIS A 313 3.62 -10.23 5.05
N GLY A 314 3.91 -9.62 6.20
CA GLY A 314 2.96 -9.50 7.33
C GLY A 314 1.95 -8.38 7.06
N GLN A 315 0.82 -8.46 7.74
CA GLN A 315 -0.25 -7.48 7.62
C GLN A 315 -0.10 -6.39 8.68
N VAL A 316 -0.55 -5.17 8.35
CA VAL A 316 -0.66 -4.07 9.31
C VAL A 316 -2.13 -3.73 9.49
N LEU A 317 -2.60 -3.76 10.73
CA LEU A 317 -3.95 -3.37 11.13
C LEU A 317 -3.89 -2.17 12.06
N VAL A 318 -4.63 -1.12 11.73
CA VAL A 318 -4.73 0.10 12.52
C VAL A 318 -6.17 0.30 12.97
N ARG A 319 -6.38 0.47 14.27
CA ARG A 319 -7.65 0.84 14.86
C ARG A 319 -7.64 2.33 15.16
N LEU A 320 -8.60 3.05 14.60
CA LEU A 320 -8.84 4.46 14.83
C LEU A 320 -10.12 4.62 15.63
N ARG A 321 -10.14 5.58 16.56
CA ARG A 321 -11.34 6.04 17.25
C ARG A 321 -11.72 7.40 16.69
N LEU A 322 -12.97 7.55 16.30
CA LEU A 322 -13.52 8.83 15.87
C LEU A 322 -14.08 9.61 17.06
N TYR A 323 -13.82 10.91 17.07
CA TYR A 323 -14.45 11.82 18.02
C TYR A 323 -15.85 12.19 17.53
N ASP A 324 -16.76 12.41 18.48
CA ASP A 324 -18.11 12.85 18.17
C ASP A 324 -18.07 14.18 17.38
N LYS A 325 -19.01 14.35 16.44
CA LYS A 325 -19.15 15.64 15.73
C LYS A 325 -19.57 16.70 16.73
N HIS A 326 -18.84 17.78 16.81
CA HIS A 326 -19.21 18.99 17.53
C HIS A 326 -20.08 19.90 16.70
#